data_308a75a0385aed76cff1c89f5055e55f
#
_entry.id   308a75a0385aed76cff1c89f5055e55f
#
_cell.length_a   1.000
_cell.length_b   1.000
_cell.length_c   1.000
_cell.angle_alpha   90.00
_cell.angle_beta   90.00
_cell.angle_gamma   90.00
#
_symmetry.space_group_name_H-M   'P 1'
#
loop_
_entity.id
_entity.type
_entity.pdbx_description
1 polymer ?
#
loop_
_entity_poly.entity_id
_entity_poly.type
_entity_poly.pdbx_seq_one_letter_code
_entity_poly.pdbx_strand_id
1 'polypeptide(L)'
;NVTARISSLNSLRAATIKIQQWLANGDLDLAVADFAGKPAGIELMDFYNERMVLVLATNSLWMDLAATGGAANGQVDAVRTAPDERAIAAGDLSSLEHCPFLLGSPQDIDGRIADLLFRRAGFEPKVTARSDNVLTLLELCHYGMGACLCPERFLPALLDGERLRTLRVLDCGPDTAYAIQFGVPATSYRWSVIDDFIRCAREVTTGVSQ
;
A
#
# COMPACT_ATOMS: atom_id res chain seq x y z
N ASN A 1 16.74 -3.56 -28.66
CA ASN A 1 15.31 -3.26 -28.53
C ASN A 1 14.83 -3.69 -27.15
N VAL A 2 14.84 -2.76 -26.20
CA VAL A 2 14.24 -2.96 -24.87
C VAL A 2 12.73 -2.86 -25.08
N THR A 3 12.04 -3.97 -25.11
CA THR A 3 10.57 -4.01 -25.21
C THR A 3 10.02 -4.21 -23.81
N ALA A 4 9.67 -3.11 -23.11
CA ALA A 4 8.87 -3.21 -21.91
C ALA A 4 7.45 -3.68 -22.28
N ARG A 5 7.13 -4.93 -22.00
CA ARG A 5 5.76 -5.43 -22.11
C ARG A 5 5.03 -5.15 -20.82
N ILE A 6 4.20 -4.11 -20.85
CA ILE A 6 3.19 -3.88 -19.80
C ILE A 6 1.96 -4.69 -20.23
N SER A 7 1.77 -5.86 -19.65
CA SER A 7 0.52 -6.60 -19.76
C SER A 7 -0.35 -6.29 -18.54
N SER A 8 -1.63 -5.98 -18.78
CA SER A 8 -2.64 -5.85 -17.73
C SER A 8 -2.74 -7.16 -16.95
N LEU A 9 -2.31 -7.17 -15.71
CA LEU A 9 -2.26 -8.34 -14.86
C LEU A 9 -3.49 -8.35 -13.96
N ASN A 10 -4.37 -9.33 -14.16
CA ASN A 10 -5.65 -9.45 -13.46
C ASN A 10 -5.55 -9.99 -12.02
N SER A 11 -4.37 -10.04 -11.42
CA SER A 11 -4.14 -10.28 -9.99
C SER A 11 -2.66 -10.09 -9.69
N LEU A 12 -2.34 -9.25 -8.72
CA LEU A 12 -0.96 -8.90 -8.35
C LEU A 12 -0.16 -10.12 -7.86
N ARG A 13 -0.76 -11.10 -7.19
CA ARG A 13 -0.04 -12.32 -6.78
C ARG A 13 0.28 -13.24 -7.96
N ALA A 14 -0.66 -13.42 -8.87
CA ALA A 14 -0.39 -14.10 -10.13
C ALA A 14 0.59 -13.27 -10.96
N ALA A 15 0.58 -11.94 -10.80
CA ALA A 15 1.55 -11.02 -11.36
C ALA A 15 2.94 -11.22 -10.76
N THR A 16 3.09 -11.24 -9.45
CA THR A 16 4.40 -11.42 -8.79
C THR A 16 5.00 -12.78 -9.13
N ILE A 17 4.21 -13.85 -9.13
CA ILE A 17 4.67 -15.19 -9.55
C ILE A 17 5.12 -15.19 -11.02
N LYS A 18 4.34 -14.56 -11.91
CA LYS A 18 4.72 -14.45 -13.33
C LYS A 18 5.97 -13.58 -13.52
N ILE A 19 6.07 -12.47 -12.80
CA ILE A 19 7.26 -11.62 -12.80
C ILE A 19 8.49 -12.41 -12.36
N GLN A 20 8.39 -13.21 -11.30
CA GLN A 20 9.46 -14.08 -10.86
C GLN A 20 9.86 -15.10 -11.95
N GLN A 21 8.88 -15.72 -12.62
CA GLN A 21 9.14 -16.64 -13.73
C GLN A 21 9.83 -15.94 -14.89
N TRP A 22 9.36 -14.76 -15.28
CA TRP A 22 9.96 -13.97 -16.36
C TRP A 22 11.39 -13.53 -16.06
N LEU A 23 11.66 -13.13 -14.82
CA LEU A 23 13.02 -12.81 -14.36
C LEU A 23 13.91 -14.07 -14.39
N ALA A 24 13.42 -15.18 -13.84
CA ALA A 24 14.19 -16.44 -13.79
C ALA A 24 14.50 -17.01 -15.19
N ASN A 25 13.60 -16.80 -16.15
CA ASN A 25 13.76 -17.25 -17.53
C ASN A 25 14.55 -16.24 -18.41
N GLY A 26 14.84 -15.03 -17.90
CA GLY A 26 15.46 -13.98 -18.69
C GLY A 26 14.52 -13.27 -19.66
N ASP A 27 13.19 -13.41 -19.48
CA ASP A 27 12.18 -12.68 -20.25
C ASP A 27 12.04 -11.22 -19.78
N LEU A 28 12.49 -10.93 -18.55
CA LEU A 28 12.64 -9.61 -17.96
C LEU A 28 14.05 -9.44 -17.41
N ASP A 29 14.61 -8.26 -17.60
CA ASP A 29 15.92 -7.88 -17.07
C ASP A 29 15.83 -7.25 -15.67
N LEU A 30 14.70 -6.64 -15.35
CA LEU A 30 14.44 -5.93 -14.09
C LEU A 30 12.95 -5.92 -13.79
N ALA A 31 12.61 -6.06 -12.52
CA ALA A 31 11.27 -5.80 -12.00
C ALA A 31 11.31 -5.03 -10.67
N VAL A 32 10.23 -4.32 -10.36
CA VAL A 32 10.01 -3.66 -9.07
C VAL A 32 8.72 -4.21 -8.48
N ALA A 33 8.80 -4.86 -7.33
CA ALA A 33 7.64 -5.49 -6.69
C ALA A 33 7.87 -5.76 -5.19
N ASP A 34 6.80 -6.20 -4.52
CA ASP A 34 6.88 -6.91 -3.25
C ASP A 34 7.23 -8.39 -3.53
N PHE A 35 8.45 -8.77 -3.32
CA PHE A 35 8.85 -10.16 -3.47
C PHE A 35 8.60 -10.92 -2.16
N ALA A 36 7.79 -11.97 -2.20
CA ALA A 36 7.57 -12.84 -1.06
C ALA A 36 8.75 -13.80 -0.88
N GLY A 37 9.66 -13.47 0.03
CA GLY A 37 10.84 -14.28 0.31
C GLY A 37 11.96 -14.09 -0.73
N LYS A 38 12.84 -15.08 -0.84
CA LYS A 38 13.99 -15.06 -1.76
C LYS A 38 13.78 -16.08 -2.88
N PRO A 39 13.24 -15.65 -4.04
CA PRO A 39 13.00 -16.57 -5.17
C PRO A 39 14.31 -17.07 -5.75
N ALA A 40 14.33 -18.35 -6.16
CA ALA A 40 15.51 -18.94 -6.80
C ALA A 40 15.80 -18.30 -8.16
N GLY A 41 17.07 -18.06 -8.46
CA GLY A 41 17.49 -17.47 -9.73
C GLY A 41 17.26 -15.97 -9.87
N ILE A 42 16.88 -15.29 -8.77
CA ILE A 42 16.64 -13.85 -8.73
C ILE A 42 17.49 -13.23 -7.63
N GLU A 43 18.19 -12.17 -7.94
CA GLU A 43 18.87 -11.30 -7.00
C GLU A 43 17.90 -10.17 -6.63
N LEU A 44 17.68 -9.97 -5.31
CA LEU A 44 16.83 -8.92 -4.78
C LEU A 44 17.68 -7.80 -4.18
N MET A 45 17.29 -6.58 -4.46
CA MET A 45 17.90 -5.37 -3.90
C MET A 45 16.81 -4.47 -3.32
N ASP A 46 16.97 -4.03 -2.10
CA ASP A 46 16.00 -3.14 -1.45
C ASP A 46 15.89 -1.81 -2.20
N PHE A 47 14.66 -1.36 -2.33
CA PHE A 47 14.33 -0.08 -2.93
C PHE A 47 13.79 0.87 -1.86
N TYR A 48 12.61 0.60 -1.32
CA TYR A 48 12.04 1.35 -0.19
C TYR A 48 11.08 0.48 0.61
N ASN A 49 10.81 0.92 1.84
CA ASN A 49 9.74 0.35 2.64
C ASN A 49 8.44 1.13 2.40
N GLU A 50 7.37 0.39 2.19
CA GLU A 50 6.01 0.89 2.10
C GLU A 50 5.25 0.43 3.34
N ARG A 51 4.16 1.10 3.68
CA ARG A 51 3.22 0.64 4.70
C ARG A 51 1.79 0.89 4.26
N MET A 52 0.89 0.03 4.73
CA MET A 52 -0.53 0.24 4.55
C MET A 52 -1.07 1.13 5.65
N VAL A 53 -1.92 2.05 5.27
CA VAL A 53 -2.66 2.94 6.16
C VAL A 53 -4.16 2.80 5.92
N LEU A 54 -4.95 3.06 6.94
CA LEU A 54 -6.39 3.11 6.81
C LEU A 54 -6.82 4.56 6.57
N VAL A 55 -7.69 4.75 5.59
CA VAL A 55 -8.19 6.05 5.17
C VAL A 55 -9.71 6.11 5.34
N LEU A 56 -10.21 7.19 5.92
CA LEU A 56 -11.64 7.46 6.05
C LEU A 56 -11.94 8.89 5.57
N ALA A 57 -13.12 9.07 4.97
CA ALA A 57 -13.59 10.41 4.66
C ALA A 57 -13.96 11.17 5.96
N THR A 58 -13.55 12.44 6.04
CA THR A 58 -13.79 13.28 7.24
C THR A 58 -15.28 13.56 7.50
N ASN A 59 -16.09 13.46 6.46
CA ASN A 59 -17.55 13.59 6.52
C ASN A 59 -18.29 12.25 6.72
N SER A 60 -17.56 11.16 6.93
CA SER A 60 -18.18 9.85 7.10
C SER A 60 -18.77 9.71 8.52
N LEU A 61 -19.91 9.01 8.62
CA LEU A 61 -20.55 8.68 9.91
C LEU A 61 -19.65 7.84 10.83
N TRP A 62 -18.57 7.24 10.26
CA TRP A 62 -17.65 6.35 10.97
C TRP A 62 -16.47 7.10 11.61
N MET A 63 -16.35 8.40 11.31
CA MET A 63 -15.28 9.24 11.89
C MET A 63 -15.37 9.36 13.41
N ASP A 64 -16.59 9.48 13.94
CA ASP A 64 -16.80 9.59 15.40
C ASP A 64 -16.40 8.31 16.12
N LEU A 65 -16.62 7.15 15.50
CA LEU A 65 -16.20 5.83 16.01
C LEU A 65 -14.68 5.68 16.00
N ALA A 66 -14.02 6.12 14.95
CA ALA A 66 -12.56 6.12 14.88
C ALA A 66 -11.90 7.10 15.88
N ALA A 67 -12.62 8.14 16.31
CA ALA A 67 -12.15 9.11 17.28
C ALA A 67 -12.29 8.65 18.74
N THR A 68 -13.23 7.76 19.04
CA THR A 68 -13.51 7.30 20.43
C THR A 68 -12.55 6.24 20.94
N GLY A 69 -11.77 5.59 20.07
CA GLY A 69 -10.70 4.65 20.46
C GLY A 69 -9.47 5.29 21.12
N GLY A 70 -9.42 6.60 21.28
CA GLY A 70 -8.32 7.32 21.95
C GLY A 70 -8.77 8.64 22.49
N ALA A 71 -8.91 8.73 23.82
CA ALA A 71 -9.22 9.88 24.68
C ALA A 71 -9.60 11.19 23.99
N ALA A 72 -10.84 11.60 24.28
CA ALA A 72 -11.39 12.92 23.98
C ALA A 72 -10.41 14.05 24.35
N ASN A 73 -10.20 14.98 23.44
CA ASN A 73 -10.45 16.40 23.61
C ASN A 73 -9.97 17.17 22.38
N GLY A 74 -10.95 17.86 21.79
CA GLY A 74 -10.72 19.17 21.22
C GLY A 74 -10.17 19.27 19.81
N GLN A 75 -11.00 19.85 18.98
CA GLN A 75 -10.65 20.61 17.78
C GLN A 75 -10.06 19.81 16.62
N VAL A 76 -10.90 19.66 15.62
CA VAL A 76 -10.53 19.15 14.29
C VAL A 76 -9.71 20.23 13.60
N ASP A 77 -8.44 20.32 13.91
CA ASP A 77 -7.51 21.10 13.12
C ASP A 77 -7.12 20.33 11.86
N ALA A 78 -7.17 21.05 10.76
CA ALA A 78 -6.89 20.61 9.39
C ALA A 78 -5.81 19.55 9.29
N VAL A 79 -6.11 18.56 8.45
CA VAL A 79 -5.22 17.51 7.91
C VAL A 79 -3.74 17.82 8.08
N ARG A 80 -3.16 17.27 9.14
CA ARG A 80 -1.71 17.22 9.27
C ARG A 80 -1.23 15.96 8.58
N THR A 81 -0.67 16.13 7.42
CA THR A 81 0.31 15.22 6.83
C THR A 81 1.58 15.24 7.69
N ALA A 82 1.50 14.79 8.93
CA ALA A 82 2.66 14.60 9.76
C ALA A 82 2.63 13.15 10.27
N PRO A 83 3.75 12.43 10.21
CA PRO A 83 3.83 11.03 10.59
C PRO A 83 3.74 10.80 12.11
N ASP A 84 3.25 11.77 12.86
CA ASP A 84 3.21 11.68 14.31
C ASP A 84 1.82 11.99 14.87
N GLU A 85 1.37 11.09 15.72
CA GLU A 85 0.22 11.15 16.61
C GLU A 85 -1.10 10.54 16.13
N ARG A 86 -1.15 9.25 16.12
CA ARG A 86 -2.17 8.29 16.53
C ARG A 86 -2.14 7.06 15.67
N ALA A 87 -1.08 6.24 15.92
CA ALA A 87 -1.16 4.83 15.56
C ALA A 87 -2.44 4.27 16.19
N ILE A 88 -3.39 3.83 15.37
CA ILE A 88 -4.39 2.90 15.86
C ILE A 88 -3.58 1.63 16.16
N ALA A 89 -3.36 1.34 17.45
CA ALA A 89 -2.87 0.02 17.80
C ALA A 89 -3.80 -1.01 17.14
N ALA A 90 -3.26 -2.13 16.66
CA ALA A 90 -4.04 -3.13 15.92
C ALA A 90 -5.30 -3.61 16.67
N GLY A 91 -5.39 -3.37 18.00
CA GLY A 91 -6.57 -3.59 18.83
C GLY A 91 -7.67 -2.53 18.69
N ASP A 92 -7.35 -1.33 18.24
CA ASP A 92 -8.31 -0.23 18.20
C ASP A 92 -9.20 -0.27 16.95
N LEU A 93 -8.84 -1.07 15.93
CA LEU A 93 -9.73 -1.34 14.79
C LEU A 93 -11.06 -1.95 15.20
N SER A 94 -11.18 -2.51 16.42
CA SER A 94 -12.44 -3.01 16.95
C SER A 94 -13.54 -1.93 17.00
N SER A 95 -13.18 -0.66 17.16
CA SER A 95 -14.11 0.47 17.07
C SER A 95 -14.74 0.63 15.68
N LEU A 96 -14.14 0.05 14.66
CA LEU A 96 -14.57 0.07 13.26
C LEU A 96 -15.27 -1.23 12.82
N GLU A 97 -15.63 -2.13 13.74
CA GLU A 97 -16.29 -3.41 13.42
C GLU A 97 -17.51 -3.25 12.50
N HIS A 98 -18.28 -2.18 12.69
CA HIS A 98 -19.47 -1.91 11.90
C HIS A 98 -19.23 -1.03 10.67
N CYS A 99 -18.00 -0.52 10.50
CA CYS A 99 -17.64 0.28 9.35
C CYS A 99 -17.62 -0.59 8.09
N PRO A 100 -18.17 -0.12 6.96
CA PRO A 100 -17.93 -0.77 5.68
C PRO A 100 -16.49 -0.54 5.23
N PHE A 101 -15.89 -1.56 4.61
CA PHE A 101 -14.51 -1.52 4.12
C PHE A 101 -14.42 -1.64 2.60
N LEU A 102 -13.45 -0.92 2.05
CA LEU A 102 -13.07 -0.89 0.64
C LEU A 102 -11.66 -1.48 0.56
N LEU A 103 -11.52 -2.68 0.04
CA LEU A 103 -10.29 -3.46 0.12
C LEU A 103 -9.75 -3.85 -1.24
N GLY A 104 -8.45 -4.06 -1.31
CA GLY A 104 -7.79 -4.69 -2.46
C GLY A 104 -8.17 -6.16 -2.63
N SER A 105 -7.59 -6.78 -3.64
CA SER A 105 -7.76 -8.22 -3.89
C SER A 105 -7.17 -9.05 -2.74
N PRO A 106 -7.84 -10.12 -2.27
CA PRO A 106 -7.31 -10.96 -1.19
C PRO A 106 -5.99 -11.66 -1.52
N GLN A 107 -5.66 -11.79 -2.80
CA GLN A 107 -4.43 -12.41 -3.25
C GLN A 107 -3.22 -11.46 -3.24
N ASP A 108 -3.45 -10.17 -3.13
CA ASP A 108 -2.41 -9.14 -3.16
C ASP A 108 -1.83 -8.88 -1.77
N ILE A 109 -0.76 -8.11 -1.70
CA ILE A 109 -0.16 -7.69 -0.43
C ILE A 109 -1.18 -6.95 0.44
N ASP A 110 -1.99 -6.09 -0.17
CA ASP A 110 -3.02 -5.30 0.49
C ASP A 110 -4.07 -6.20 1.18
N GLY A 111 -4.55 -7.22 0.47
CA GLY A 111 -5.51 -8.18 1.04
C GLY A 111 -4.91 -9.02 2.17
N ARG A 112 -3.64 -9.43 2.05
CA ARG A 112 -2.95 -10.18 3.10
C ARG A 112 -2.74 -9.36 4.37
N ILE A 113 -2.37 -8.08 4.21
CA ILE A 113 -2.23 -7.15 5.34
C ILE A 113 -3.59 -6.88 5.96
N ALA A 114 -4.63 -6.67 5.15
CA ALA A 114 -6.00 -6.51 5.62
C ALA A 114 -6.44 -7.70 6.48
N ASP A 115 -6.25 -8.94 5.97
CA ASP A 115 -6.57 -10.17 6.71
C ASP A 115 -5.82 -10.26 8.05
N LEU A 116 -4.55 -9.86 8.08
CA LEU A 116 -3.77 -9.83 9.32
C LEU A 116 -4.34 -8.83 10.32
N LEU A 117 -4.66 -7.62 9.87
CA LEU A 117 -5.20 -6.56 10.71
C LEU A 117 -6.55 -6.95 11.31
N PHE A 118 -7.48 -7.46 10.49
CA PHE A 118 -8.81 -7.82 10.97
C PHE A 118 -8.80 -9.04 11.91
N ARG A 119 -7.93 -10.02 11.65
CA ARG A 119 -7.74 -11.14 12.59
C ARG A 119 -7.24 -10.66 13.95
N ARG A 120 -6.33 -9.70 13.98
CA ARG A 120 -5.83 -9.11 15.23
C ARG A 120 -6.87 -8.27 15.95
N ALA A 121 -7.68 -7.54 15.18
CA ALA A 121 -8.79 -6.76 15.72
C ALA A 121 -9.95 -7.64 16.23
N GLY A 122 -9.98 -8.93 15.87
CA GLY A 122 -10.96 -9.90 16.36
C GLY A 122 -12.33 -9.83 15.70
N PHE A 123 -12.43 -9.21 14.52
CA PHE A 123 -13.69 -9.17 13.77
C PHE A 123 -13.49 -9.44 12.27
N GLU A 124 -14.58 -9.82 11.60
CA GLU A 124 -14.63 -9.99 10.15
C GLU A 124 -15.12 -8.69 9.49
N PRO A 125 -14.37 -8.12 8.52
CA PRO A 125 -14.73 -6.83 7.93
C PRO A 125 -15.96 -6.94 7.04
N LYS A 126 -16.86 -5.97 7.14
CA LYS A 126 -17.96 -5.82 6.19
C LYS A 126 -17.43 -5.18 4.90
N VAL A 127 -17.03 -6.01 3.94
CA VAL A 127 -16.46 -5.53 2.67
C VAL A 127 -17.58 -5.07 1.74
N THR A 128 -17.59 -3.80 1.37
CA THR A 128 -18.58 -3.19 0.47
C THR A 128 -18.12 -3.26 -0.99
N ALA A 129 -16.83 -3.07 -1.23
CA ALA A 129 -16.25 -3.18 -2.56
C ALA A 129 -14.81 -3.71 -2.51
N ARG A 130 -14.40 -4.37 -3.58
CA ARG A 130 -13.02 -4.76 -3.85
C ARG A 130 -12.58 -4.24 -5.20
N SER A 131 -11.34 -3.76 -5.29
CA SER A 131 -10.74 -3.33 -6.55
C SER A 131 -9.23 -3.47 -6.48
N ASP A 132 -8.62 -3.87 -7.61
CA ASP A 132 -7.17 -3.87 -7.78
C ASP A 132 -6.64 -2.46 -8.10
N ASN A 133 -7.54 -1.50 -8.28
CA ASN A 133 -7.19 -0.10 -8.52
C ASN A 133 -7.42 0.72 -7.23
N VAL A 134 -6.34 1.08 -6.59
CA VAL A 134 -6.32 1.86 -5.34
C VAL A 134 -7.00 3.23 -5.51
N LEU A 135 -6.87 3.88 -6.67
CA LEU A 135 -7.53 5.16 -6.93
C LEU A 135 -9.06 5.01 -6.88
N THR A 136 -9.60 3.93 -7.44
CA THR A 136 -11.04 3.63 -7.35
C THR A 136 -11.49 3.48 -5.89
N LEU A 137 -10.70 2.77 -5.06
CA LEU A 137 -11.03 2.61 -3.64
C LEU A 137 -10.97 3.95 -2.88
N LEU A 138 -9.98 4.78 -3.17
CA LEU A 138 -9.85 6.12 -2.58
C LEU A 138 -11.00 7.05 -2.98
N GLU A 139 -11.43 7.01 -4.24
CA GLU A 139 -12.60 7.77 -4.69
C GLU A 139 -13.88 7.31 -3.97
N LEU A 140 -14.12 6.01 -3.85
CA LEU A 140 -15.26 5.48 -3.10
C LEU A 140 -15.19 5.87 -1.62
N CYS A 141 -13.99 5.86 -1.03
CA CYS A 141 -13.76 6.33 0.34
C CYS A 141 -14.07 7.82 0.48
N HIS A 142 -13.63 8.66 -0.45
CA HIS A 142 -13.92 10.09 -0.46
C HIS A 142 -15.43 10.38 -0.46
N TYR A 143 -16.22 9.56 -1.15
CA TYR A 143 -17.69 9.63 -1.12
C TYR A 143 -18.33 9.02 0.14
N GLY A 144 -17.54 8.61 1.14
CA GLY A 144 -18.04 8.08 2.41
C GLY A 144 -18.58 6.66 2.35
N MET A 145 -18.25 5.89 1.30
CA MET A 145 -18.75 4.52 1.12
C MET A 145 -18.09 3.49 2.04
N GLY A 146 -17.02 3.87 2.75
CA GLY A 146 -16.34 3.01 3.70
C GLY A 146 -14.90 3.43 3.97
N ALA A 147 -14.24 2.71 4.86
CA ALA A 147 -12.81 2.85 5.13
C ALA A 147 -11.99 2.12 4.06
N CYS A 148 -10.95 2.77 3.55
CA CYS A 148 -10.06 2.20 2.54
C CYS A 148 -8.69 1.88 3.17
N LEU A 149 -8.18 0.67 2.94
CA LEU A 149 -6.80 0.32 3.24
C LEU A 149 -5.96 0.51 1.96
N CYS A 150 -4.92 1.33 2.03
CA CYS A 150 -4.08 1.65 0.87
C CYS A 150 -2.62 1.92 1.26
N PRO A 151 -1.66 1.81 0.32
CA PRO A 151 -0.28 2.21 0.54
C PRO A 151 -0.17 3.71 0.83
N GLU A 152 0.58 4.10 1.86
CA GLU A 152 0.69 5.49 2.30
C GLU A 152 1.25 6.41 1.22
N ARG A 153 2.29 5.97 0.50
CA ARG A 153 2.94 6.77 -0.54
C ARG A 153 2.04 7.09 -1.73
N PHE A 154 0.95 6.35 -1.91
CA PHE A 154 0.00 6.61 -2.98
C PHE A 154 -0.88 7.83 -2.70
N LEU A 155 -1.08 8.19 -1.44
CA LEU A 155 -1.96 9.30 -1.08
C LEU A 155 -1.50 10.63 -1.72
N PRO A 156 -0.27 11.12 -1.49
CA PRO A 156 0.19 12.35 -2.11
C PRO A 156 0.43 12.23 -3.62
N ALA A 157 0.63 11.01 -4.14
CA ALA A 157 0.86 10.78 -5.56
C ALA A 157 -0.43 10.75 -6.39
N LEU A 158 -1.55 10.32 -5.79
CA LEU A 158 -2.83 10.14 -6.48
C LEU A 158 -3.85 11.24 -6.16
N LEU A 159 -3.69 11.94 -5.04
CA LEU A 159 -4.65 12.92 -4.54
C LEU A 159 -4.00 14.30 -4.47
N ASP A 160 -4.72 15.31 -4.93
CA ASP A 160 -4.34 16.69 -4.71
C ASP A 160 -4.55 17.11 -3.23
N GLY A 161 -4.00 18.26 -2.86
CA GLY A 161 -4.06 18.74 -1.48
C GLY A 161 -5.48 19.04 -0.99
N GLU A 162 -6.43 19.32 -1.88
CA GLU A 162 -7.83 19.56 -1.53
C GLU A 162 -8.51 18.23 -1.16
N ARG A 163 -8.35 17.20 -1.96
CA ARG A 163 -8.88 15.86 -1.71
C ARG A 163 -8.24 15.20 -0.50
N LEU A 164 -6.94 15.36 -0.30
CA LEU A 164 -6.26 14.88 0.91
C LEU A 164 -6.86 15.46 2.19
N ARG A 165 -7.29 16.73 2.18
CA ARG A 165 -7.92 17.36 3.35
C ARG A 165 -9.28 16.79 3.70
N THR A 166 -9.94 16.11 2.78
CA THR A 166 -11.23 15.45 3.01
C THR A 166 -11.09 14.03 3.54
N LEU A 167 -9.86 13.55 3.70
CA LEU A 167 -9.55 12.22 4.18
C LEU A 167 -8.77 12.28 5.49
N ARG A 168 -9.06 11.35 6.37
CA ARG A 168 -8.26 11.07 7.56
C ARG A 168 -7.45 9.81 7.36
N VAL A 169 -6.17 9.91 7.61
CA VAL A 169 -5.22 8.79 7.51
C VAL A 169 -4.92 8.29 8.92
N LEU A 170 -5.04 6.98 9.10
CA LEU A 170 -4.80 6.28 10.36
C LEU A 170 -3.67 5.28 10.17
N ASP A 171 -2.66 5.37 11.01
CA ASP A 171 -1.55 4.39 11.03
C ASP A 171 -2.04 3.08 11.66
N CYS A 172 -1.82 1.98 10.97
CA CYS A 172 -2.24 0.65 11.41
C CYS A 172 -1.09 -0.14 12.11
N GLY A 173 0.00 0.51 12.39
CA GLY A 173 1.14 -0.05 13.13
C GLY A 173 2.21 -0.70 12.24
N PRO A 174 3.32 -1.15 12.84
CA PRO A 174 4.52 -1.59 12.11
C PRO A 174 4.31 -2.86 11.27
N ASP A 175 3.35 -3.69 11.63
CA ASP A 175 3.08 -4.95 10.92
C ASP A 175 2.42 -4.75 9.54
N THR A 176 2.09 -3.50 9.19
CA THR A 176 1.59 -3.12 7.86
C THR A 176 2.71 -2.73 6.90
N ALA A 177 3.95 -2.70 7.39
CA ALA A 177 5.11 -2.38 6.58
C ALA A 177 5.55 -3.57 5.73
N TYR A 178 5.97 -3.29 4.49
CA TYR A 178 6.52 -4.27 3.58
C TYR A 178 7.58 -3.63 2.66
N ALA A 179 8.49 -4.47 2.16
CA ALA A 179 9.57 -4.01 1.31
C ALA A 179 9.14 -4.03 -0.16
N ILE A 180 9.39 -2.94 -0.87
CA ILE A 180 9.44 -2.90 -2.32
C ILE A 180 10.89 -3.06 -2.73
N GLN A 181 11.15 -3.99 -3.65
CA GLN A 181 12.49 -4.39 -4.04
C GLN A 181 12.65 -4.38 -5.56
N PHE A 182 13.87 -4.16 -6.01
CA PHE A 182 14.28 -4.52 -7.36
C PHE A 182 14.61 -6.00 -7.41
N GLY A 183 14.09 -6.70 -8.42
CA GLY A 183 14.46 -8.07 -8.75
C GLY A 183 15.16 -8.10 -10.10
N VAL A 184 16.32 -8.75 -10.18
CA VAL A 184 17.06 -8.98 -11.41
C VAL A 184 17.43 -10.46 -11.54
N PRO A 185 17.60 -11.02 -12.76
CA PRO A 185 18.11 -12.36 -12.92
C PRO A 185 19.46 -12.56 -12.24
N ALA A 186 19.65 -13.63 -11.46
CA ALA A 186 20.90 -13.95 -10.81
C ALA A 186 21.90 -14.53 -11.83
N THR A 187 22.26 -13.74 -12.82
CA THR A 187 23.23 -14.09 -13.87
C THR A 187 24.56 -13.40 -13.62
N SER A 188 25.63 -13.94 -14.22
CA SER A 188 26.96 -13.33 -14.14
C SER A 188 27.10 -12.02 -14.93
N TYR A 189 26.10 -11.68 -15.75
CA TYR A 189 26.11 -10.47 -16.58
C TYR A 189 24.87 -9.62 -16.32
N ARG A 190 25.11 -8.34 -16.01
CA ARG A 190 24.07 -7.33 -15.86
C ARG A 190 24.41 -6.14 -16.77
N TRP A 191 23.40 -5.65 -17.49
CA TRP A 191 23.55 -4.47 -18.31
C TRP A 191 23.77 -3.21 -17.43
N SER A 192 24.75 -2.40 -17.74
CA SER A 192 25.04 -1.15 -17.00
C SER A 192 23.83 -0.21 -16.92
N VAL A 193 22.97 -0.23 -17.91
CA VAL A 193 21.72 0.57 -17.93
C VAL A 193 20.78 0.18 -16.77
N ILE A 194 20.79 -1.07 -16.32
CA ILE A 194 20.00 -1.52 -15.17
C ILE A 194 20.54 -0.90 -13.88
N ASP A 195 21.86 -0.93 -13.70
CA ASP A 195 22.49 -0.32 -12.53
C ASP A 195 22.28 1.21 -12.49
N ASP A 196 22.34 1.86 -13.64
CA ASP A 196 22.03 3.27 -13.78
C ASP A 196 20.57 3.58 -13.45
N PHE A 197 19.62 2.75 -13.93
CA PHE A 197 18.22 2.89 -13.60
C PHE A 197 17.96 2.74 -12.09
N ILE A 198 18.53 1.70 -11.46
CA ILE A 198 18.39 1.45 -10.02
C ILE A 198 18.93 2.64 -9.22
N ARG A 199 20.08 3.16 -9.60
CA ARG A 199 20.69 4.35 -8.98
C ARG A 199 19.77 5.57 -9.09
N CYS A 200 19.33 5.90 -10.29
CA CYS A 200 18.42 7.03 -10.52
C CYS A 200 17.09 6.89 -9.77
N ALA A 201 16.51 5.70 -9.77
CA ALA A 201 15.26 5.44 -9.06
C ALA A 201 15.41 5.67 -7.54
N ARG A 202 16.53 5.23 -6.95
CA ARG A 202 16.83 5.47 -5.53
C ARG A 202 17.01 6.96 -5.22
N GLU A 203 17.73 7.69 -6.07
CA GLU A 203 17.96 9.13 -5.91
C GLU A 203 16.63 9.91 -5.91
N VAL A 204 15.73 9.60 -6.85
CA VAL A 204 14.40 10.23 -6.93
C VAL A 204 13.57 9.92 -5.69
N THR A 205 13.60 8.68 -5.22
CA THR A 205 12.78 8.26 -4.06
C THR A 205 13.29 8.88 -2.76
N THR A 206 14.60 9.08 -2.58
CA THR A 206 15.17 9.76 -1.42
C THR A 206 14.96 11.28 -1.46
N GLY A 207 14.90 11.89 -2.66
CA GLY A 207 14.64 13.32 -2.84
C GLY A 207 13.19 13.74 -2.58
N VAL A 208 12.23 12.83 -2.62
CA VAL A 208 10.81 13.10 -2.31
C VAL A 208 10.53 13.08 -0.79
N SER A 209 11.51 12.65 0.02
CA SER A 209 11.37 12.56 1.49
C SER A 209 11.85 13.82 2.23
N GLN A 210 12.10 14.93 1.53
CA GLN A 210 12.38 16.25 2.09
C GLN A 210 11.24 17.20 1.71
#